data_aeee301e2bfd272e6e981e30b2b5d9f2
#
_entry.id   aeee301e2bfd272e6e981e30b2b5d9f2
#
_cell.length_a   1.000
_cell.length_b   1.000
_cell.length_c   1.000
_cell.angle_alpha   90.00
_cell.angle_beta   90.00
_cell.angle_gamma   90.00
#
_symmetry.space_group_name_H-M   'P 1'
#
loop_
_entity.id
_entity.type
_entity.pdbx_description
1 polymer ?
#
loop_
_entity_poly.entity_id
_entity_poly.type
_entity_poly.pdbx_seq_one_letter_code
_entity_poly.pdbx_strand_id
1 'polypeptide(L)'
;MVERTISHPCFNDVHHVARVNGRIHVVSTGLDAVVVLDDEGEVASVQSVTGTPTWSRFDPAVDYRRVATTKPHQAHPNFVQEAHGRTWVTRFEQRDAWPVDGGESVLLADRPVHDGVLAEGRCWFTAVSGEVVVTDPVTSSVGSRHNLDSIPREGNAPLGWCRGLLVEPERVLVGFSRLRPTKFVQNLAWLRAPLDRPEPLPSRVSAYDRGFSREVARWSVEEAGMSAVFSVLPGE
;
A
#
# COMPACT_ATOMS: atom_id res chain seq x y z
N MET A 1 24.79 -0.63 -4.69
CA MET A 1 25.56 0.28 -3.78
C MET A 1 24.60 1.31 -3.22
N VAL A 2 24.63 1.65 -1.92
CA VAL A 2 23.80 2.75 -1.35
C VAL A 2 24.55 4.06 -1.64
N GLU A 3 23.93 4.94 -2.41
CA GLU A 3 24.54 6.23 -2.79
C GLU A 3 24.31 7.29 -1.72
N ARG A 4 23.10 7.32 -1.14
CA ARG A 4 22.71 8.30 -0.12
C ARG A 4 21.63 7.76 0.81
N THR A 5 21.70 8.12 2.07
CA THR A 5 20.64 7.87 3.07
C THR A 5 20.03 9.21 3.48
N ILE A 6 18.70 9.32 3.39
CA ILE A 6 17.95 10.51 3.80
C ILE A 6 17.09 10.14 5.02
N SER A 7 17.14 10.98 6.06
CA SER A 7 16.39 10.74 7.28
C SER A 7 15.99 12.06 7.95
N HIS A 8 14.69 12.27 8.14
CA HIS A 8 14.15 13.51 8.75
C HIS A 8 13.28 13.21 9.97
N PRO A 9 13.21 14.13 10.96
CA PRO A 9 12.39 13.97 12.15
C PRO A 9 10.91 13.68 11.89
N CYS A 10 10.36 14.10 10.75
CA CYS A 10 8.97 13.84 10.35
C CYS A 10 8.76 12.47 9.68
N PHE A 11 9.76 11.59 9.62
CA PHE A 11 9.59 10.23 9.12
C PHE A 11 9.17 9.30 10.27
N ASN A 12 7.96 8.77 10.18
CA ASN A 12 7.45 7.78 11.11
C ASN A 12 6.59 6.76 10.37
N ASP A 13 6.85 5.47 10.57
CA ASP A 13 6.13 4.37 9.93
C ASP A 13 6.03 4.57 8.40
N VAL A 14 7.20 4.77 7.74
CA VAL A 14 7.26 5.04 6.29
C VAL A 14 6.83 3.80 5.52
N HIS A 15 5.77 3.93 4.72
CA HIS A 15 5.22 2.83 3.92
C HIS A 15 5.64 2.88 2.46
N HIS A 16 5.83 4.06 1.89
CA HIS A 16 6.18 4.18 0.47
C HIS A 16 7.04 5.41 0.19
N VAL A 17 7.86 5.29 -0.84
CA VAL A 17 8.66 6.39 -1.40
C VAL A 17 8.54 6.33 -2.92
N ALA A 18 8.23 7.45 -3.53
CA ALA A 18 8.17 7.57 -4.99
C ALA A 18 8.73 8.90 -5.48
N ARG A 19 9.18 8.91 -6.73
CA ARG A 19 9.45 10.16 -7.45
C ARG A 19 8.17 10.60 -8.15
N VAL A 20 7.65 11.75 -7.75
CA VAL A 20 6.42 12.35 -8.27
C VAL A 20 6.75 13.75 -8.74
N ASN A 21 6.43 14.09 -9.99
CA ASN A 21 6.72 15.40 -10.58
C ASN A 21 8.19 15.84 -10.36
N GLY A 22 9.13 14.90 -10.52
CA GLY A 22 10.58 15.13 -10.36
C GLY A 22 11.08 15.16 -8.92
N ARG A 23 10.23 15.24 -7.89
CA ARG A 23 10.58 15.29 -6.47
C ARG A 23 10.37 13.95 -5.76
N ILE A 24 11.08 13.72 -4.68
CA ILE A 24 10.88 12.55 -3.82
C ILE A 24 9.73 12.83 -2.87
N HIS A 25 8.72 11.94 -2.90
CA HIS A 25 7.59 11.94 -1.99
C HIS A 25 7.70 10.73 -1.07
N VAL A 26 7.60 10.97 0.24
CA VAL A 26 7.71 9.95 1.29
C VAL A 26 6.38 9.88 2.03
N VAL A 27 5.75 8.73 2.01
CA VAL A 27 4.52 8.48 2.78
C VAL A 27 4.90 8.22 4.24
N SER A 28 4.77 9.25 5.08
CA SER A 28 4.95 9.16 6.54
C SER A 28 3.60 8.80 7.17
N THR A 29 3.31 7.50 7.17
CA THR A 29 2.02 6.94 7.61
C THR A 29 1.71 7.30 9.06
N GLY A 30 2.73 7.31 9.92
CA GLY A 30 2.58 7.68 11.31
C GLY A 30 2.12 9.13 11.53
N LEU A 31 2.38 10.03 10.59
CA LEU A 31 1.94 11.43 10.66
C LEU A 31 0.70 11.74 9.81
N ASP A 32 0.10 10.73 9.20
CA ASP A 32 -0.99 10.90 8.22
C ASP A 32 -0.62 11.95 7.16
N ALA A 33 0.61 11.86 6.61
CA ALA A 33 1.19 12.87 5.73
C ALA A 33 2.02 12.31 4.58
N VAL A 34 2.15 13.10 3.52
CA VAL A 34 3.16 12.94 2.48
C VAL A 34 4.21 14.02 2.67
N VAL A 35 5.46 13.62 2.85
CA VAL A 35 6.62 14.52 2.96
C VAL A 35 7.24 14.65 1.59
N VAL A 36 7.38 15.88 1.10
CA VAL A 36 8.01 16.18 -0.18
C VAL A 36 9.43 16.67 0.08
N LEU A 37 10.41 16.09 -0.59
CA LEU A 37 11.81 16.48 -0.49
C LEU A 37 12.20 17.28 -1.73
N ASP A 38 13.12 18.23 -1.53
CA ASP A 38 13.81 18.94 -2.61
C ASP A 38 14.96 18.11 -3.22
N ASP A 39 15.70 18.70 -4.14
CA ASP A 39 16.80 18.03 -4.84
C ASP A 39 18.00 17.77 -3.91
N GLU A 40 18.17 18.57 -2.87
CA GLU A 40 19.17 18.40 -1.81
C GLU A 40 18.74 17.31 -0.82
N GLY A 41 17.47 16.87 -0.88
CA GLY A 41 16.86 15.86 -0.01
C GLY A 41 16.40 16.42 1.32
N GLU A 42 16.25 17.74 1.44
CA GLU A 42 15.67 18.41 2.59
C GLU A 42 14.15 18.48 2.46
N VAL A 43 13.46 18.69 3.58
CA VAL A 43 11.98 18.74 3.59
C VAL A 43 11.49 20.05 2.98
N ALA A 44 10.96 19.97 1.76
CA ALA A 44 10.33 21.11 1.09
C ALA A 44 8.91 21.37 1.63
N SER A 45 8.15 20.32 1.92
CA SER A 45 6.81 20.45 2.52
C SER A 45 6.36 19.15 3.21
N VAL A 46 5.40 19.30 4.15
CA VAL A 46 4.66 18.20 4.77
C VAL A 46 3.18 18.41 4.47
N GLN A 47 2.61 17.54 3.65
CA GLN A 47 1.25 17.63 3.14
C GLN A 47 0.37 16.65 3.89
N SER A 48 -0.62 17.16 4.63
CA SER A 48 -1.60 16.32 5.32
C SER A 48 -2.47 15.57 4.31
N VAL A 49 -2.84 14.35 4.65
CA VAL A 49 -3.80 13.55 3.87
C VAL A 49 -5.17 13.40 4.55
N THR A 50 -5.43 14.21 5.59
CA THR A 50 -6.69 14.18 6.35
C THR A 50 -7.58 15.40 6.10
N GLY A 51 -7.11 16.39 5.34
CA GLY A 51 -7.79 17.67 5.14
C GLY A 51 -7.56 18.70 6.24
N THR A 52 -6.86 18.32 7.35
CA THR A 52 -6.42 19.25 8.41
C THR A 52 -4.89 19.30 8.45
N PRO A 53 -4.27 20.45 8.74
CA PRO A 53 -2.80 20.54 8.77
C PRO A 53 -2.17 19.50 9.70
N THR A 54 -1.10 18.84 9.27
CA THR A 54 -0.40 17.81 10.06
C THR A 54 0.02 18.35 11.42
N TRP A 55 0.54 19.57 11.46
CA TRP A 55 1.04 20.23 12.67
C TRP A 55 -0.05 20.76 13.60
N SER A 56 -1.32 20.62 13.26
CA SER A 56 -2.42 20.83 14.23
C SER A 56 -2.61 19.64 15.18
N ARG A 57 -2.12 18.47 14.78
CA ARG A 57 -2.19 17.21 15.55
C ARG A 57 -0.83 16.78 16.10
N PHE A 58 0.24 17.17 15.45
CA PHE A 58 1.61 16.79 15.77
C PHE A 58 2.45 18.03 16.03
N ASP A 59 3.54 17.88 16.81
CA ASP A 59 4.48 18.95 17.09
C ASP A 59 5.69 18.87 16.14
N PRO A 60 5.97 19.89 15.31
CA PRO A 60 7.10 19.89 14.39
C PRO A 60 8.47 19.84 15.08
N ALA A 61 8.56 20.15 16.38
CA ALA A 61 9.81 20.05 17.15
C ALA A 61 10.14 18.61 17.61
N VAL A 62 9.20 17.67 17.48
CA VAL A 62 9.40 16.29 17.91
C VAL A 62 10.10 15.46 16.82
N ASP A 63 11.11 14.70 17.21
CA ASP A 63 11.73 13.70 16.34
C ASP A 63 10.89 12.39 16.34
N TYR A 64 10.01 12.28 15.35
CA TYR A 64 9.08 11.14 15.22
C TYR A 64 9.77 9.82 14.85
N ARG A 65 11.02 9.83 14.40
CA ARG A 65 11.80 8.59 14.20
C ARG A 65 12.00 7.82 15.52
N ARG A 66 11.88 8.53 16.65
CA ARG A 66 12.03 7.99 18.01
C ARG A 66 10.70 7.67 18.68
N VAL A 67 9.57 7.98 18.02
CA VAL A 67 8.24 7.70 18.52
C VAL A 67 7.82 6.34 18.03
N ALA A 68 7.64 5.37 18.92
CA ALA A 68 7.33 3.99 18.57
C ALA A 68 5.98 3.82 17.87
N THR A 69 5.01 4.69 18.16
CA THR A 69 3.70 4.68 17.51
C THR A 69 2.99 6.01 17.69
N THR A 70 2.29 6.44 16.65
CA THR A 70 1.42 7.63 16.65
C THR A 70 -0.07 7.26 16.53
N LYS A 71 -0.37 5.97 16.66
CA LYS A 71 -1.76 5.45 16.59
C LYS A 71 -2.67 6.04 17.67
N PRO A 72 -3.98 6.18 17.38
CA PRO A 72 -4.66 5.79 16.16
C PRO A 72 -4.39 6.76 15.00
N HIS A 73 -4.20 6.21 13.81
CA HIS A 73 -4.10 7.02 12.59
C HIS A 73 -5.49 7.50 12.15
N GLN A 74 -5.58 8.64 11.49
CA GLN A 74 -6.82 9.16 10.90
C GLN A 74 -7.02 8.70 9.46
N ALA A 75 -5.93 8.56 8.72
CA ALA A 75 -5.97 8.16 7.32
C ALA A 75 -5.14 6.89 7.02
N HIS A 76 -4.00 6.73 7.70
CA HIS A 76 -3.07 5.64 7.44
C HIS A 76 -2.71 5.55 5.95
N PRO A 77 -2.04 6.57 5.39
CA PRO A 77 -1.65 6.54 3.99
C PRO A 77 -0.60 5.45 3.75
N ASN A 78 -0.71 4.74 2.61
CA ASN A 78 0.18 3.63 2.31
C ASN A 78 1.02 3.84 1.06
N PHE A 79 0.48 4.50 0.04
CA PHE A 79 1.08 4.59 -1.28
C PHE A 79 0.90 5.97 -1.88
N VAL A 80 1.90 6.46 -2.62
CA VAL A 80 1.83 7.73 -3.35
C VAL A 80 2.29 7.51 -4.80
N GLN A 81 1.58 8.10 -5.75
CA GLN A 81 1.94 8.08 -7.17
C GLN A 81 1.51 9.36 -7.88
N GLU A 82 2.08 9.58 -9.06
CA GLU A 82 1.57 10.56 -10.01
C GLU A 82 0.61 9.88 -10.99
N ALA A 83 -0.49 10.55 -11.27
CA ALA A 83 -1.34 10.23 -12.40
C ALA A 83 -1.96 11.51 -12.96
N HIS A 84 -1.76 11.75 -14.26
CA HIS A 84 -2.27 12.92 -14.99
C HIS A 84 -1.93 14.27 -14.34
N GLY A 85 -0.66 14.44 -13.95
CA GLY A 85 -0.15 15.67 -13.35
C GLY A 85 -0.59 15.92 -11.90
N ARG A 86 -1.29 14.97 -11.28
CA ARG A 86 -1.75 15.05 -9.89
C ARG A 86 -1.05 14.01 -9.02
N THR A 87 -0.84 14.38 -7.77
CA THR A 87 -0.31 13.47 -6.75
C THR A 87 -1.46 12.76 -6.05
N TRP A 88 -1.50 11.44 -6.15
CA TRP A 88 -2.51 10.60 -5.50
C TRP A 88 -1.91 9.79 -4.36
N VAL A 89 -2.66 9.64 -3.27
CA VAL A 89 -2.31 8.81 -2.12
C VAL A 89 -3.44 7.85 -1.78
N THR A 90 -3.10 6.59 -1.47
CA THR A 90 -4.10 5.66 -0.93
C THR A 90 -4.26 5.88 0.57
N ARG A 91 -5.51 5.91 1.05
CA ARG A 91 -5.84 6.04 2.47
C ARG A 91 -6.57 4.80 2.96
N PHE A 92 -5.94 4.12 3.90
CA PHE A 92 -6.42 2.84 4.43
C PHE A 92 -7.77 2.96 5.14
N GLU A 93 -7.91 3.97 6.01
CA GLU A 93 -9.12 4.16 6.83
C GLU A 93 -10.31 4.61 5.97
N GLN A 94 -10.09 5.46 4.96
CA GLN A 94 -11.11 5.93 4.02
C GLN A 94 -11.37 4.92 2.89
N ARG A 95 -10.46 3.98 2.65
CA ARG A 95 -10.56 2.97 1.57
C ARG A 95 -10.58 3.58 0.18
N ASP A 96 -9.88 4.67 0.01
CA ASP A 96 -9.91 5.50 -1.20
C ASP A 96 -8.51 5.83 -1.74
N ALA A 97 -8.47 6.38 -2.94
CA ALA A 97 -7.38 7.19 -3.44
C ALA A 97 -7.79 8.66 -3.38
N TRP A 98 -6.93 9.50 -2.81
CA TRP A 98 -7.19 10.92 -2.61
C TRP A 98 -6.10 11.78 -3.26
N PRO A 99 -6.49 12.83 -4.03
CA PRO A 99 -5.52 13.75 -4.61
C PRO A 99 -5.01 14.72 -3.53
N VAL A 100 -3.70 14.69 -3.28
CA VAL A 100 -3.06 15.46 -2.19
C VAL A 100 -3.15 16.98 -2.42
N ASP A 101 -3.23 17.39 -3.68
CA ASP A 101 -3.40 18.78 -4.13
C ASP A 101 -4.87 19.27 -4.07
N GLY A 102 -5.75 18.48 -3.49
CA GLY A 102 -7.19 18.79 -3.30
C GLY A 102 -8.07 18.21 -4.39
N GLY A 103 -9.37 18.11 -4.09
CA GLY A 103 -10.39 17.56 -4.96
C GLY A 103 -11.09 16.32 -4.37
N GLU A 104 -11.90 15.66 -5.20
CA GLU A 104 -12.69 14.51 -4.78
C GLU A 104 -11.82 13.25 -4.72
N SER A 105 -12.07 12.43 -3.71
CA SER A 105 -11.48 11.10 -3.60
C SER A 105 -12.24 10.08 -4.43
N VAL A 106 -11.56 8.99 -4.76
CA VAL A 106 -12.15 7.82 -5.44
C VAL A 106 -12.26 6.69 -4.42
N LEU A 107 -13.50 6.35 -4.03
CA LEU A 107 -13.73 5.16 -3.20
C LEU A 107 -13.36 3.91 -3.99
N LEU A 108 -12.32 3.20 -3.56
CA LEU A 108 -11.76 2.07 -4.30
C LEU A 108 -12.41 0.75 -3.93
N ALA A 109 -12.67 0.49 -2.64
CA ALA A 109 -13.15 -0.81 -2.18
C ALA A 109 -13.96 -0.70 -0.89
N ASP A 110 -14.66 -1.79 -0.53
CA ASP A 110 -15.31 -1.92 0.78
C ASP A 110 -14.33 -2.29 1.90
N ARG A 111 -13.11 -2.63 1.52
CA ARG A 111 -12.00 -3.00 2.41
C ARG A 111 -10.84 -2.02 2.25
N PRO A 112 -9.97 -1.90 3.25
CA PRO A 112 -8.81 -1.02 3.17
C PRO A 112 -7.96 -1.26 1.94
N VAL A 113 -7.46 -0.17 1.34
CA VAL A 113 -6.57 -0.18 0.18
C VAL A 113 -5.13 -0.01 0.62
N HIS A 114 -4.20 -0.51 -0.18
CA HIS A 114 -2.77 -0.43 0.14
C HIS A 114 -1.97 0.20 -1.00
N ASP A 115 -1.52 -0.59 -1.98
CA ASP A 115 -0.67 -0.13 -3.05
C ASP A 115 -1.45 0.34 -4.28
N GLY A 116 -0.73 0.98 -5.19
CA GLY A 116 -1.20 1.32 -6.50
C GLY A 116 -0.08 1.39 -7.53
N VAL A 117 -0.44 1.49 -8.79
CA VAL A 117 0.49 1.73 -9.90
C VAL A 117 -0.25 2.36 -11.07
N LEU A 118 0.38 3.32 -11.74
CA LEU A 118 -0.07 3.81 -13.04
C LEU A 118 0.49 2.90 -14.12
N ALA A 119 -0.38 2.23 -14.84
CA ALA A 119 -0.01 1.37 -15.96
C ALA A 119 -1.05 1.49 -17.07
N GLU A 120 -0.60 1.60 -18.33
CA GLU A 120 -1.46 1.68 -19.53
C GLU A 120 -2.52 2.79 -19.44
N GLY A 121 -2.16 3.95 -18.84
CA GLY A 121 -3.06 5.09 -18.66
C GLY A 121 -4.16 4.88 -17.62
N ARG A 122 -4.10 3.82 -16.82
CA ARG A 122 -5.03 3.48 -15.74
C ARG A 122 -4.32 3.41 -14.41
N CYS A 123 -5.02 3.78 -13.34
CA CYS A 123 -4.54 3.51 -11.98
C CYS A 123 -5.07 2.16 -11.49
N TRP A 124 -4.17 1.33 -11.03
CA TRP A 124 -4.44 0.02 -10.48
C TRP A 124 -4.17 0.05 -8.99
N PHE A 125 -5.04 -0.52 -8.18
CA PHE A 125 -4.91 -0.51 -6.72
C PHE A 125 -5.16 -1.90 -6.15
N THR A 126 -4.51 -2.21 -5.01
CA THR A 126 -4.79 -3.41 -4.22
C THR A 126 -5.63 -3.05 -2.99
N ALA A 127 -6.67 -3.84 -2.72
CA ALA A 127 -7.30 -3.87 -1.41
C ALA A 127 -6.74 -5.04 -0.60
N VAL A 128 -6.54 -4.84 0.69
CA VAL A 128 -5.90 -5.84 1.57
C VAL A 128 -6.63 -7.18 1.63
N SER A 129 -7.90 -7.21 1.25
CA SER A 129 -8.73 -8.42 1.17
C SER A 129 -8.43 -9.32 -0.04
N GLY A 130 -7.56 -8.89 -0.98
CA GLY A 130 -7.30 -9.62 -2.21
C GLY A 130 -8.16 -9.17 -3.40
N GLU A 131 -8.46 -7.88 -3.48
CA GLU A 131 -9.12 -7.28 -4.64
C GLU A 131 -8.14 -6.37 -5.37
N VAL A 132 -8.14 -6.42 -6.70
CA VAL A 132 -7.47 -5.46 -7.58
C VAL A 132 -8.52 -4.57 -8.22
N VAL A 133 -8.37 -3.25 -8.06
CA VAL A 133 -9.31 -2.25 -8.58
C VAL A 133 -8.61 -1.42 -9.63
N VAL A 134 -9.23 -1.26 -10.80
CA VAL A 134 -8.72 -0.45 -11.90
C VAL A 134 -9.60 0.78 -12.07
N THR A 135 -8.98 1.95 -12.05
CA THR A 135 -9.69 3.23 -12.19
C THR A 135 -9.18 4.01 -13.40
N ASP A 136 -10.04 4.87 -13.90
CA ASP A 136 -9.66 5.89 -14.85
C ASP A 136 -9.25 7.16 -14.07
N PRO A 137 -7.98 7.58 -14.13
CA PRO A 137 -7.50 8.71 -13.34
C PRO A 137 -8.01 10.06 -13.84
N VAL A 138 -8.53 10.15 -15.07
CA VAL A 138 -9.10 11.38 -15.63
C VAL A 138 -10.52 11.60 -15.12
N THR A 139 -11.35 10.56 -15.19
CA THR A 139 -12.77 10.64 -14.77
C THR A 139 -12.96 10.30 -13.30
N SER A 140 -11.90 9.85 -12.62
CA SER A 140 -11.95 9.36 -11.23
C SER A 140 -12.98 8.24 -11.04
N SER A 141 -13.28 7.48 -12.09
CA SER A 141 -14.26 6.41 -12.04
C SER A 141 -13.61 5.03 -11.90
N VAL A 142 -14.30 4.12 -11.20
CA VAL A 142 -13.89 2.72 -11.12
C VAL A 142 -14.30 2.01 -12.42
N GLY A 143 -13.31 1.49 -13.16
CA GLY A 143 -13.53 0.77 -14.41
C GLY A 143 -13.79 -0.72 -14.19
N SER A 144 -12.97 -1.40 -13.38
CA SER A 144 -13.15 -2.84 -13.07
C SER A 144 -12.66 -3.19 -11.68
N ARG A 145 -13.16 -4.33 -11.18
CA ARG A 145 -12.76 -4.95 -9.91
C ARG A 145 -12.52 -6.43 -10.14
N HIS A 146 -11.42 -6.94 -9.58
CA HIS A 146 -11.03 -8.34 -9.72
C HIS A 146 -10.79 -8.93 -8.32
N ASN A 147 -11.66 -9.87 -7.91
CA ASN A 147 -11.52 -10.54 -6.63
C ASN A 147 -10.60 -11.76 -6.80
N LEU A 148 -9.38 -11.67 -6.29
CA LEU A 148 -8.38 -12.73 -6.37
C LEU A 148 -8.75 -13.97 -5.54
N ASP A 149 -9.61 -13.80 -4.53
CA ASP A 149 -10.09 -14.92 -3.71
C ASP A 149 -11.08 -15.84 -4.47
N SER A 150 -11.71 -15.29 -5.51
CA SER A 150 -12.61 -16.07 -6.38
C SER A 150 -11.89 -16.88 -7.45
N ILE A 151 -10.58 -16.66 -7.64
CA ILE A 151 -9.78 -17.39 -8.64
C ILE A 151 -9.54 -18.82 -8.12
N PRO A 152 -9.84 -19.85 -8.95
CA PRO A 152 -9.64 -21.24 -8.55
C PRO A 152 -8.19 -21.52 -8.11
N ARG A 153 -8.02 -22.11 -6.93
CA ARG A 153 -6.73 -22.51 -6.36
C ARG A 153 -6.89 -23.77 -5.52
N GLU A 154 -5.81 -24.47 -5.28
CA GLU A 154 -5.80 -25.60 -4.36
C GLU A 154 -6.04 -25.13 -2.92
N GLY A 155 -6.99 -25.78 -2.24
CA GLY A 155 -7.37 -25.48 -0.87
C GLY A 155 -8.15 -24.15 -0.71
N ASN A 156 -8.46 -23.84 0.54
CA ASN A 156 -9.24 -22.66 0.94
C ASN A 156 -8.49 -21.76 1.93
N ALA A 157 -7.16 -21.83 1.94
CA ALA A 157 -6.34 -21.00 2.80
C ALA A 157 -6.49 -19.50 2.46
N PRO A 158 -6.56 -18.60 3.45
CA PRO A 158 -6.65 -17.17 3.22
C PRO A 158 -5.48 -16.65 2.39
N LEU A 159 -5.74 -15.76 1.43
CA LEU A 159 -4.70 -15.20 0.56
C LEU A 159 -3.59 -14.48 1.32
N GLY A 160 -3.91 -13.84 2.43
CA GLY A 160 -2.99 -12.96 3.14
C GLY A 160 -3.32 -11.49 2.92
N TRP A 161 -2.49 -10.59 3.46
CA TRP A 161 -2.58 -9.16 3.22
C TRP A 161 -2.13 -8.85 1.80
N CYS A 162 -3.08 -8.51 0.93
CA CYS A 162 -2.80 -8.09 -0.44
C CYS A 162 -2.17 -6.69 -0.42
N ARG A 163 -0.97 -6.59 -0.97
CA ARG A 163 -0.16 -5.37 -1.01
C ARG A 163 0.49 -5.25 -2.39
N GLY A 164 1.76 -4.99 -2.51
CA GLY A 164 2.56 -4.87 -3.71
C GLY A 164 1.87 -5.20 -5.04
N LEU A 165 1.99 -4.33 -6.03
CA LEU A 165 1.35 -4.49 -7.34
C LEU A 165 2.32 -4.07 -8.46
N LEU A 166 2.46 -4.93 -9.47
CA LEU A 166 3.18 -4.61 -10.70
C LEU A 166 2.38 -5.13 -11.90
N VAL A 167 2.14 -4.27 -12.86
CA VAL A 167 1.40 -4.59 -14.09
C VAL A 167 2.40 -4.73 -15.23
N GLU A 168 2.47 -5.93 -15.81
CA GLU A 168 3.28 -6.25 -16.99
C GLU A 168 2.37 -6.51 -18.20
N PRO A 169 2.88 -6.51 -19.44
CA PRO A 169 2.06 -6.70 -20.63
C PRO A 169 1.22 -7.99 -20.61
N GLU A 170 1.78 -9.10 -20.13
CA GLU A 170 1.16 -10.43 -20.19
C GLU A 170 0.55 -10.88 -18.84
N ARG A 171 0.88 -10.21 -17.74
CA ARG A 171 0.48 -10.63 -16.40
C ARG A 171 0.45 -9.49 -15.41
N VAL A 172 -0.20 -9.72 -14.29
CA VAL A 172 -0.19 -8.83 -13.14
C VAL A 172 0.43 -9.56 -11.95
N LEU A 173 1.47 -8.97 -11.35
CA LEU A 173 2.08 -9.50 -10.15
C LEU A 173 1.48 -8.83 -8.92
N VAL A 174 1.12 -9.64 -7.94
CA VAL A 174 0.51 -9.18 -6.69
C VAL A 174 1.28 -9.77 -5.51
N GLY A 175 1.69 -8.89 -4.60
CA GLY A 175 2.38 -9.27 -3.37
C GLY A 175 1.40 -9.57 -2.25
N PHE A 176 1.63 -10.64 -1.52
CA PHE A 176 0.87 -11.03 -0.34
C PHE A 176 1.78 -11.23 0.85
N SER A 177 1.42 -10.62 1.98
CA SER A 177 2.05 -10.89 3.27
C SER A 177 1.21 -11.89 4.05
N ARG A 178 1.86 -12.85 4.71
CA ARG A 178 1.18 -13.85 5.55
C ARG A 178 0.36 -13.17 6.64
N LEU A 179 -0.86 -13.64 6.86
CA LEU A 179 -1.67 -13.22 8.00
C LEU A 179 -1.00 -13.68 9.30
N ARG A 180 -0.75 -12.71 10.19
CA ARG A 180 -0.21 -12.96 11.53
C ARG A 180 -1.11 -12.30 12.56
N PRO A 181 -1.30 -12.92 13.73
CA PRO A 181 -1.98 -12.26 14.83
C PRO A 181 -1.17 -11.04 15.28
N THR A 182 -1.71 -9.83 15.16
CA THR A 182 -1.00 -8.58 15.47
C THR A 182 -1.32 -8.01 16.85
N LYS A 183 -2.41 -8.48 17.50
CA LYS A 183 -2.85 -8.01 18.81
C LYS A 183 -3.09 -9.18 19.76
N PHE A 184 -2.89 -8.96 21.05
CA PHE A 184 -3.12 -9.98 22.09
C PHE A 184 -4.51 -10.63 22.03
N VAL A 185 -5.56 -9.83 21.77
CA VAL A 185 -6.94 -10.33 21.60
C VAL A 185 -7.07 -11.20 20.34
N GLN A 186 -6.38 -10.84 19.26
CA GLN A 186 -6.33 -11.65 18.03
C GLN A 186 -5.54 -12.95 18.24
N ASN A 187 -4.48 -12.91 19.05
CA ASN A 187 -3.72 -14.09 19.45
C ASN A 187 -4.59 -15.05 20.27
N LEU A 188 -5.39 -14.54 21.20
CA LEU A 188 -6.34 -15.36 21.99
C LEU A 188 -7.45 -15.94 21.12
N ALA A 189 -7.99 -15.17 20.18
CA ALA A 189 -8.98 -15.67 19.22
C ALA A 189 -8.37 -16.70 18.27
N TRP A 190 -7.11 -16.52 17.88
CA TRP A 190 -6.35 -17.47 17.08
C TRP A 190 -6.09 -18.79 17.81
N LEU A 191 -5.71 -18.75 19.09
CA LEU A 191 -5.51 -19.95 19.93
C LEU A 191 -6.82 -20.70 20.24
N ARG A 192 -7.96 -20.03 20.19
CA ARG A 192 -9.30 -20.61 20.36
C ARG A 192 -9.96 -21.04 19.03
N ALA A 193 -9.29 -20.80 17.90
CA ALA A 193 -9.80 -21.19 16.61
C ALA A 193 -9.85 -22.73 16.48
N PRO A 194 -10.82 -23.29 15.73
CA PRO A 194 -10.86 -24.73 15.46
C PRO A 194 -9.54 -25.23 14.89
N LEU A 195 -9.13 -26.43 15.28
CA LEU A 195 -7.90 -27.09 14.82
C LEU A 195 -7.87 -27.34 13.30
N ASP A 196 -9.02 -27.31 12.64
CA ASP A 196 -9.17 -27.49 11.18
C ASP A 196 -9.02 -26.21 10.35
N ARG A 197 -8.56 -25.11 10.95
CA ARG A 197 -8.36 -23.88 10.19
C ARG A 197 -7.16 -24.04 9.26
N PRO A 198 -7.32 -23.83 7.93
CA PRO A 198 -6.20 -23.95 7.02
C PRO A 198 -5.11 -22.93 7.40
N GLU A 199 -3.87 -23.38 7.38
CA GLU A 199 -2.73 -22.50 7.62
C GLU A 199 -2.74 -21.34 6.61
N PRO A 200 -2.48 -20.09 7.03
CA PRO A 200 -2.34 -18.97 6.10
C PRO A 200 -1.23 -19.24 5.09
N LEU A 201 -1.48 -18.91 3.85
CA LEU A 201 -0.45 -18.98 2.80
C LEU A 201 0.78 -18.15 3.20
N PRO A 202 1.99 -18.57 2.79
CA PRO A 202 3.22 -17.84 3.06
C PRO A 202 3.22 -16.47 2.38
N SER A 203 4.08 -15.57 2.86
CA SER A 203 4.37 -14.32 2.16
C SER A 203 4.96 -14.65 0.79
N ARG A 204 4.39 -14.07 -0.26
CA ARG A 204 4.69 -14.45 -1.64
C ARG A 204 4.38 -13.34 -2.65
N VAL A 205 4.90 -13.50 -3.86
CA VAL A 205 4.43 -12.81 -5.04
C VAL A 205 3.71 -13.84 -5.92
N SER A 206 2.50 -13.52 -6.34
CA SER A 206 1.70 -14.31 -7.27
C SER A 206 1.53 -13.56 -8.57
N ALA A 207 1.68 -14.26 -9.71
CA ALA A 207 1.37 -13.71 -11.03
C ALA A 207 0.02 -14.24 -11.49
N TYR A 208 -0.81 -13.34 -11.96
CA TYR A 208 -2.12 -13.64 -12.56
C TYR A 208 -2.10 -13.28 -14.05
N ASP A 209 -2.87 -14.00 -14.86
CA ASP A 209 -3.12 -13.56 -16.23
C ASP A 209 -3.86 -12.20 -16.24
N ARG A 210 -3.80 -11.49 -17.36
CA ARG A 210 -4.38 -10.13 -17.50
C ARG A 210 -5.89 -10.08 -17.25
N GLY A 211 -6.59 -11.16 -17.46
CA GLY A 211 -8.02 -11.29 -17.20
C GLY A 211 -8.37 -11.70 -15.78
N PHE A 212 -7.39 -11.98 -14.92
CA PHE A 212 -7.58 -12.51 -13.59
C PHE A 212 -8.42 -13.79 -13.57
N SER A 213 -8.27 -14.64 -14.60
CA SER A 213 -8.97 -15.92 -14.69
C SER A 213 -8.23 -17.03 -13.94
N ARG A 214 -6.91 -16.91 -13.80
CA ARG A 214 -6.05 -17.88 -13.13
C ARG A 214 -4.76 -17.27 -12.59
N GLU A 215 -4.23 -17.88 -11.54
CA GLU A 215 -2.86 -17.69 -11.11
C GLU A 215 -1.92 -18.47 -12.03
N VAL A 216 -0.94 -17.82 -12.64
CA VAL A 216 -0.04 -18.42 -13.64
C VAL A 216 1.31 -18.80 -13.04
N ALA A 217 1.73 -18.15 -11.95
CA ALA A 217 2.94 -18.46 -11.21
C ALA A 217 2.88 -17.95 -9.77
N ARG A 218 3.72 -18.53 -8.91
CA ARG A 218 3.82 -18.15 -7.49
C ARG A 218 5.25 -18.35 -7.00
N TRP A 219 5.75 -17.37 -6.22
CA TRP A 219 7.07 -17.43 -5.59
C TRP A 219 6.95 -17.09 -4.11
N SER A 220 7.42 -17.99 -3.25
CA SER A 220 7.58 -17.72 -1.82
C SER A 220 8.71 -16.72 -1.61
N VAL A 221 8.46 -15.63 -0.87
CA VAL A 221 9.53 -14.71 -0.46
C VAL A 221 10.09 -15.09 0.92
N GLU A 222 9.41 -15.97 1.66
CA GLU A 222 9.88 -16.45 2.95
C GLU A 222 11.13 -17.34 2.81
N GLU A 223 11.27 -18.05 1.69
CA GLU A 223 12.47 -18.81 1.35
C GLU A 223 13.71 -17.93 1.16
N ALA A 224 13.49 -16.68 0.75
CA ALA A 224 14.54 -15.66 0.68
C ALA A 224 14.70 -14.86 1.98
N GLY A 225 14.10 -15.30 3.09
CA GLY A 225 14.18 -14.66 4.40
C GLY A 225 13.28 -13.43 4.57
N MET A 226 12.42 -13.12 3.60
CA MET A 226 11.51 -11.97 3.67
C MET A 226 10.17 -12.39 4.29
N SER A 227 9.72 -11.65 5.29
CA SER A 227 8.51 -11.98 6.05
C SER A 227 7.26 -11.22 5.60
N ALA A 228 7.40 -10.22 4.73
CA ALA A 228 6.32 -9.40 4.20
C ALA A 228 6.68 -8.86 2.82
N VAL A 229 5.65 -8.56 2.01
CA VAL A 229 5.77 -7.84 0.74
C VAL A 229 5.06 -6.51 0.91
N PHE A 230 5.75 -5.40 0.68
CA PHE A 230 5.18 -4.05 0.70
C PHE A 230 4.99 -3.51 -0.71
N SER A 231 5.95 -3.74 -1.60
CA SER A 231 5.89 -3.31 -3.00
C SER A 231 6.49 -4.38 -3.91
N VAL A 232 6.08 -4.38 -5.17
CA VAL A 232 6.67 -5.17 -6.26
C VAL A 232 7.13 -4.19 -7.32
N LEU A 233 8.41 -4.22 -7.64
CA LEU A 233 9.03 -3.29 -8.59
C LEU A 233 9.56 -4.06 -9.80
N PRO A 234 9.62 -3.43 -11.01
CA PRO A 234 10.28 -4.05 -12.15
C PRO A 234 11.76 -4.28 -11.83
N GLY A 235 12.31 -5.39 -12.32
CA GLY A 235 13.75 -5.61 -12.34
C GLY A 235 14.45 -4.71 -13.37
N GLU A 236 15.76 -4.49 -13.16
CA GLU A 236 16.62 -3.83 -14.17
C GLU A 236 16.91 -4.77 -15.36
#